data_f4f0050ab6fd145a4090becd7832f71a
#
_entry.id   f4f0050ab6fd145a4090becd7832f71a
#
_cell.length_a   1.000
_cell.length_b   1.000
_cell.length_c   1.000
_cell.angle_alpha   90.00
_cell.angle_beta   90.00
_cell.angle_gamma   90.00
#
_symmetry.space_group_name_H-M   'P 1'
#
loop_
_entity.id
_entity.type
_entity.pdbx_description
1 polymer ?
#
loop_
_entity_poly.entity_id
_entity_poly.type
_entity_poly.pdbx_seq_one_letter_code
_entity_poly.pdbx_strand_id
1 'polypeptide(L)'
;GLHGWEDHFLFEVLDPETQRPVPEGHAGELVITTLTKQALPMLRYRTRDITRVTTERCSCGRTHMRILRITGRSDDMLIIRGVNVYPSQVEAVLVGRPMLSAHYQLVVERKGMLDEVTIEVEALPGVGAEAYPAIAKDVSHHVKSMVGISTQVRVMEPGTIARSQGKAVRVRDLRPKE
;
A
#
# COMPACT_ATOMS: atom_id res chain seq x y z
N GLY A 1 -16.21 4.30 -5.79
CA GLY A 1 -15.53 3.26 -6.58
C GLY A 1 -15.61 3.55 -8.07
N LEU A 2 -14.83 2.83 -8.83
CA LEU A 2 -14.82 2.88 -10.29
C LEU A 2 -15.82 1.85 -10.83
N HIS A 3 -16.65 2.22 -11.80
CA HIS A 3 -17.51 1.25 -12.48
C HIS A 3 -16.67 0.40 -13.44
N GLY A 4 -16.73 -0.92 -13.30
CA GLY A 4 -16.14 -1.86 -14.24
C GLY A 4 -16.96 -1.96 -15.51
N TRP A 5 -16.35 -1.99 -16.67
CA TRP A 5 -17.02 -2.21 -17.96
C TRP A 5 -17.08 -3.71 -18.23
N GLU A 6 -18.11 -4.37 -17.67
CA GLU A 6 -18.25 -5.84 -17.68
C GLU A 6 -18.53 -6.42 -19.06
N ASP A 7 -18.95 -5.61 -20.00
CA ASP A 7 -19.07 -5.95 -21.43
C ASP A 7 -17.70 -6.05 -22.14
N HIS A 8 -16.66 -5.38 -21.60
CA HIS A 8 -15.31 -5.38 -22.17
C HIS A 8 -14.29 -6.13 -21.31
N PHE A 9 -14.57 -6.33 -20.03
CA PHE A 9 -13.64 -6.94 -19.07
C PHE A 9 -14.38 -7.85 -18.10
N LEU A 10 -13.80 -9.01 -17.85
CA LEU A 10 -14.15 -9.83 -16.70
C LEU A 10 -13.23 -9.45 -15.53
N PHE A 11 -13.85 -9.12 -14.40
CA PHE A 11 -13.14 -8.79 -13.16
C PHE A 11 -13.30 -9.92 -12.15
N GLU A 12 -12.20 -10.40 -11.61
CA GLU A 12 -12.16 -11.36 -10.53
C GLU A 12 -11.43 -10.74 -9.35
N VAL A 13 -11.84 -11.06 -8.13
CA VAL A 13 -11.09 -10.71 -6.92
C VAL A 13 -10.69 -12.01 -6.25
N LEU A 14 -9.38 -12.25 -6.19
CA LEU A 14 -8.81 -13.51 -5.73
C LEU A 14 -7.99 -13.30 -4.46
N ASP A 15 -8.01 -14.29 -3.61
CA ASP A 15 -7.04 -14.40 -2.53
C ASP A 15 -5.62 -14.49 -3.14
N PRO A 16 -4.67 -13.63 -2.77
CA PRO A 16 -3.36 -13.55 -3.43
C PRO A 16 -2.50 -14.81 -3.22
N GLU A 17 -2.74 -15.60 -2.17
CA GLU A 17 -1.98 -16.81 -1.85
C GLU A 17 -2.63 -18.06 -2.48
N THR A 18 -3.91 -18.27 -2.22
CA THR A 18 -4.63 -19.46 -2.68
C THR A 18 -5.14 -19.35 -4.12
N GLN A 19 -5.19 -18.12 -4.66
CA GLN A 19 -5.74 -17.77 -5.98
C GLN A 19 -7.20 -18.21 -6.18
N ARG A 20 -7.93 -18.40 -5.09
CA ARG A 20 -9.37 -18.69 -5.11
C ARG A 20 -10.18 -17.41 -5.04
N PRO A 21 -11.36 -17.37 -5.66
CA PRO A 21 -12.26 -16.23 -5.53
C PRO A 21 -12.59 -15.95 -4.07
N VAL A 22 -12.60 -14.67 -3.70
CA VAL A 22 -13.08 -14.22 -2.40
C VAL A 22 -14.55 -13.79 -2.49
N PRO A 23 -15.33 -13.86 -1.40
CA PRO A 23 -16.69 -13.35 -1.39
C PRO A 23 -16.75 -11.85 -1.71
N GLU A 24 -17.87 -11.40 -2.28
CA GLU A 24 -18.11 -9.97 -2.52
C GLU A 24 -17.90 -9.13 -1.25
N GLY A 25 -17.30 -7.96 -1.44
CA GLY A 25 -16.96 -7.05 -0.33
C GLY A 25 -15.71 -7.44 0.46
N HIS A 26 -15.12 -8.61 0.23
CA HIS A 26 -13.86 -9.00 0.83
C HIS A 26 -12.66 -8.51 0.01
N ALA A 27 -11.57 -8.23 0.69
CA ALA A 27 -10.33 -7.78 0.04
C ALA A 27 -9.63 -8.95 -0.66
N GLY A 28 -9.13 -8.69 -1.86
CA GLY A 28 -8.32 -9.63 -2.62
C GLY A 28 -7.60 -8.92 -3.77
N GLU A 29 -6.80 -9.68 -4.50
CA GLU A 29 -6.08 -9.18 -5.67
C GLU A 29 -7.03 -9.08 -6.86
N LEU A 30 -7.04 -7.91 -7.50
CA LEU A 30 -7.80 -7.69 -8.73
C LEU A 30 -7.14 -8.43 -9.89
N VAL A 31 -7.92 -9.24 -10.58
CA VAL A 31 -7.52 -9.97 -11.79
C VAL A 31 -8.46 -9.58 -12.92
N ILE A 32 -7.89 -9.29 -14.08
CA ILE A 32 -8.65 -8.77 -15.24
C ILE A 32 -8.45 -9.66 -16.45
N THR A 33 -9.54 -10.05 -17.09
CA THR A 33 -9.54 -10.67 -18.41
C THR A 33 -10.18 -9.73 -19.42
N THR A 34 -9.53 -9.48 -20.54
CA THR A 34 -10.08 -8.68 -21.62
C THR A 34 -10.99 -9.52 -22.50
N LEU A 35 -12.21 -9.06 -22.80
CA LEU A 35 -13.21 -9.80 -23.59
C LEU A 35 -13.24 -9.36 -25.06
N THR A 36 -13.05 -8.09 -25.32
CA THR A 36 -13.23 -7.51 -26.68
C THR A 36 -11.93 -6.98 -27.29
N LYS A 37 -10.83 -6.99 -26.54
CA LYS A 37 -9.56 -6.44 -26.98
C LYS A 37 -8.88 -7.39 -27.97
N GLN A 38 -8.68 -6.95 -29.21
CA GLN A 38 -8.04 -7.73 -30.27
C GLN A 38 -6.51 -7.66 -30.23
N ALA A 39 -5.97 -6.46 -29.97
CA ALA A 39 -4.53 -6.26 -29.81
C ALA A 39 -4.14 -6.52 -28.34
N LEU A 40 -3.17 -7.39 -28.13
CA LEU A 40 -2.67 -7.76 -26.80
C LEU A 40 -3.81 -8.22 -25.85
N PRO A 41 -4.55 -9.28 -26.18
CA PRO A 41 -5.57 -9.83 -25.27
C PRO A 41 -4.88 -10.33 -23.99
N MET A 42 -5.49 -10.04 -22.85
CA MET A 42 -4.97 -10.48 -21.55
C MET A 42 -5.97 -11.44 -20.92
N LEU A 43 -5.50 -12.62 -20.53
CA LEU A 43 -6.26 -13.63 -19.81
C LEU A 43 -5.79 -13.67 -18.36
N ARG A 44 -6.72 -13.45 -17.43
CA ARG A 44 -6.48 -13.49 -15.98
C ARG A 44 -5.21 -12.72 -15.57
N TYR A 45 -5.08 -11.49 -16.08
CA TYR A 45 -3.95 -10.61 -15.75
C TYR A 45 -4.03 -10.21 -14.28
N ARG A 46 -3.04 -10.62 -13.50
CA ARG A 46 -2.89 -10.27 -12.11
C ARG A 46 -2.35 -8.85 -12.00
N THR A 47 -3.18 -7.91 -11.54
CA THR A 47 -2.77 -6.49 -11.40
C THR A 47 -1.83 -6.27 -10.22
N ARG A 48 -1.85 -7.20 -9.25
CA ARG A 48 -1.22 -7.10 -7.93
C ARG A 48 -1.88 -6.08 -7.01
N ASP A 49 -2.90 -5.39 -7.45
CA ASP A 49 -3.60 -4.41 -6.64
C ASP A 49 -4.64 -5.08 -5.74
N ILE A 50 -4.60 -4.75 -4.45
CA ILE A 50 -5.58 -5.25 -3.46
C ILE A 50 -6.75 -4.29 -3.41
N THR A 51 -7.93 -4.81 -3.69
CA THR A 51 -9.18 -4.06 -3.68
C THR A 51 -10.34 -4.92 -3.21
N ARG A 52 -11.53 -4.38 -3.28
CA ARG A 52 -12.82 -5.06 -3.08
C ARG A 52 -13.74 -4.66 -4.21
N VAL A 53 -14.71 -5.49 -4.50
CA VAL A 53 -15.76 -5.17 -5.46
C VAL A 53 -17.12 -5.21 -4.79
N THR A 54 -18.09 -4.49 -5.37
CA THR A 54 -19.48 -4.53 -4.96
C THR A 54 -20.41 -4.44 -6.17
N THR A 55 -21.49 -5.19 -6.14
CA THR A 55 -22.58 -5.16 -7.09
C THR A 55 -23.76 -4.30 -6.61
N GLU A 56 -23.69 -3.73 -5.41
CA GLU A 56 -24.70 -2.81 -4.89
C GLU A 56 -24.99 -1.69 -5.88
N ARG A 57 -26.26 -1.34 -6.02
CA ARG A 57 -26.69 -0.28 -6.93
C ARG A 57 -26.04 1.06 -6.58
N CYS A 58 -25.40 1.68 -7.57
CA CYS A 58 -24.82 3.00 -7.40
C CYS A 58 -25.89 4.10 -7.43
N SER A 59 -25.70 5.15 -6.64
CA SER A 59 -26.57 6.35 -6.66
C SER A 59 -26.63 7.04 -8.03
N CYS A 60 -25.63 6.82 -8.90
CA CYS A 60 -25.65 7.34 -10.28
C CYS A 60 -26.55 6.53 -11.23
N GLY A 61 -27.20 5.48 -10.76
CA GLY A 61 -28.12 4.63 -11.52
C GLY A 61 -27.48 3.49 -12.32
N ARG A 62 -26.14 3.44 -12.44
CA ARG A 62 -25.45 2.36 -13.13
C ARG A 62 -25.52 1.05 -12.36
N THR A 63 -25.63 -0.05 -13.09
CA THR A 63 -25.74 -1.42 -12.55
C THR A 63 -24.43 -2.20 -12.61
N HIS A 64 -23.40 -1.64 -13.25
CA HIS A 64 -22.09 -2.26 -13.35
C HIS A 64 -21.45 -2.47 -11.97
N MET A 65 -20.72 -3.56 -11.82
CA MET A 65 -19.88 -3.79 -10.67
C MET A 65 -18.95 -2.59 -10.40
N ARG A 66 -18.71 -2.29 -9.14
CA ARG A 66 -17.80 -1.22 -8.76
C ARG A 66 -16.56 -1.79 -8.09
N ILE A 67 -15.40 -1.42 -8.64
CA ILE A 67 -14.11 -1.63 -8.02
C ILE A 67 -13.91 -0.51 -7.00
N LEU A 68 -13.73 -0.88 -5.74
CA LEU A 68 -13.55 0.05 -4.64
C LEU A 68 -12.10 0.59 -4.61
N ARG A 69 -11.77 1.34 -3.56
CA ARG A 69 -10.42 1.90 -3.41
C ARG A 69 -9.37 0.78 -3.37
N ILE A 70 -8.32 0.92 -4.15
CA ILE A 70 -7.11 0.10 -4.02
C ILE A 70 -6.46 0.43 -2.67
N THR A 71 -6.22 -0.59 -1.87
CA THR A 71 -5.68 -0.46 -0.50
C THR A 71 -4.19 -0.78 -0.41
N GLY A 72 -3.61 -1.41 -1.44
CA GLY A 72 -2.20 -1.76 -1.51
C GLY A 72 -1.93 -2.67 -2.70
N ARG A 73 -0.73 -3.23 -2.72
CA ARG A 73 -0.31 -4.21 -3.73
C ARG A 73 0.14 -5.50 -3.05
N SER A 74 -0.19 -6.64 -3.63
CA SER A 74 0.18 -7.95 -3.07
C SER A 74 1.70 -8.20 -3.13
N ASP A 75 2.40 -7.62 -4.11
CA ASP A 75 3.85 -7.72 -4.29
C ASP A 75 4.66 -6.72 -3.43
N ASP A 76 4.00 -5.72 -2.84
CA ASP A 76 4.61 -4.76 -1.92
C ASP A 76 4.32 -5.11 -0.44
N MET A 77 3.58 -6.20 -0.20
CA MET A 77 3.19 -6.62 1.14
C MET A 77 4.40 -7.12 1.93
N LEU A 78 4.55 -6.63 3.13
CA LEU A 78 5.53 -7.08 4.11
C LEU A 78 4.83 -7.88 5.19
N ILE A 79 5.38 -9.03 5.55
CA ILE A 79 4.95 -9.76 6.74
C ILE A 79 5.89 -9.38 7.88
N ILE A 80 5.35 -8.65 8.86
CA ILE A 80 6.10 -8.16 10.01
C ILE A 80 5.49 -8.74 11.29
N ARG A 81 6.19 -9.63 11.95
CA ARG A 81 5.71 -10.30 13.18
C ARG A 81 4.31 -10.91 13.01
N GLY A 82 4.04 -11.53 11.85
CA GLY A 82 2.75 -12.14 11.53
C GLY A 82 1.64 -11.15 11.09
N VAL A 83 1.96 -9.87 10.94
CA VAL A 83 1.02 -8.86 10.46
C VAL A 83 1.35 -8.48 9.02
N ASN A 84 0.34 -8.47 8.15
CA ASN A 84 0.46 -8.00 6.78
C ASN A 84 0.50 -6.47 6.76
N VAL A 85 1.62 -5.91 6.34
CA VAL A 85 1.88 -4.46 6.30
C VAL A 85 2.05 -4.03 4.86
N TYR A 86 1.25 -3.06 4.43
CA TYR A 86 1.38 -2.46 3.11
C TYR A 86 2.03 -1.07 3.23
N PRO A 87 3.05 -0.74 2.43
CA PRO A 87 3.67 0.58 2.42
C PRO A 87 2.65 1.71 2.22
N SER A 88 1.60 1.47 1.44
CA SER A 88 0.50 2.41 1.22
C SER A 88 -0.29 2.76 2.50
N GLN A 89 -0.36 1.87 3.49
CA GLN A 89 -0.98 2.17 4.79
C GLN A 89 -0.13 3.16 5.57
N VAL A 90 1.19 2.99 5.54
CA VAL A 90 2.13 3.94 6.16
C VAL A 90 2.09 5.27 5.43
N GLU A 91 2.06 5.26 4.09
CA GLU A 91 1.89 6.48 3.28
C GLU A 91 0.64 7.26 3.66
N ALA A 92 -0.48 6.58 3.87
CA ALA A 92 -1.73 7.22 4.30
C ALA A 92 -1.63 7.92 5.66
N VAL A 93 -0.73 7.44 6.54
CA VAL A 93 -0.42 8.13 7.81
C VAL A 93 0.46 9.34 7.60
N LEU A 94 1.39 9.30 6.66
CA LEU A 94 2.39 10.36 6.45
C LEU A 94 1.85 11.52 5.60
N VAL A 95 1.05 11.20 4.57
CA VAL A 95 0.51 12.19 3.63
C VAL A 95 -0.42 13.18 4.33
N GLY A 96 -0.19 14.47 4.07
CA GLY A 96 -1.00 15.55 4.62
C GLY A 96 -0.59 16.03 6.02
N ARG A 97 0.48 15.49 6.61
CA ARG A 97 1.02 16.01 7.86
C ARG A 97 1.80 17.30 7.62
N PRO A 98 1.55 18.37 8.38
CA PRO A 98 1.99 19.73 8.04
C PRO A 98 3.53 19.92 8.10
N MET A 99 4.28 18.99 8.70
CA MET A 99 5.73 19.11 8.87
C MET A 99 6.51 18.04 8.10
N LEU A 100 5.85 17.15 7.37
CA LEU A 100 6.47 16.04 6.66
C LEU A 100 6.32 16.17 5.14
N SER A 101 7.37 15.78 4.44
CA SER A 101 7.34 15.63 2.99
C SER A 101 6.73 14.28 2.57
N ALA A 102 6.45 14.12 1.29
CA ALA A 102 5.99 12.85 0.72
C ALA A 102 7.13 11.81 0.54
N HIS A 103 8.36 12.15 0.97
CA HIS A 103 9.52 11.28 0.81
C HIS A 103 9.73 10.47 2.08
N TYR A 104 9.55 9.17 1.93
CA TYR A 104 9.73 8.22 3.03
C TYR A 104 10.25 6.88 2.51
N GLN A 105 10.82 6.09 3.40
CA GLN A 105 11.26 4.73 3.15
C GLN A 105 11.00 3.86 4.38
N LEU A 106 10.59 2.63 4.15
CA LEU A 106 10.47 1.60 5.19
C LEU A 106 11.73 0.76 5.15
N VAL A 107 12.49 0.77 6.22
CA VAL A 107 13.67 -0.08 6.40
C VAL A 107 13.26 -1.25 7.27
N VAL A 108 13.38 -2.47 6.72
CA VAL A 108 13.03 -3.71 7.42
C VAL A 108 14.32 -4.45 7.75
N GLU A 109 14.51 -4.75 9.00
CA GLU A 109 15.70 -5.46 9.51
C GLU A 109 15.25 -6.62 10.39
N ARG A 110 16.08 -7.67 10.47
CA ARG A 110 15.90 -8.75 11.43
C ARG A 110 16.88 -8.57 12.58
N LYS A 111 16.34 -8.34 13.79
CA LYS A 111 17.12 -8.26 15.02
C LYS A 111 16.82 -9.49 15.89
N GLY A 112 17.78 -10.40 15.93
CA GLY A 112 17.56 -11.70 16.57
C GLY A 112 16.48 -12.49 15.86
N MET A 113 15.38 -12.80 16.57
CA MET A 113 14.26 -13.56 16.02
C MET A 113 13.09 -12.68 15.55
N LEU A 114 13.18 -11.37 15.69
CA LEU A 114 12.08 -10.46 15.39
C LEU A 114 12.44 -9.51 14.25
N ASP A 115 11.47 -9.31 13.37
CA ASP A 115 11.56 -8.28 12.34
C ASP A 115 11.22 -6.91 12.93
N GLU A 116 12.07 -5.92 12.68
CA GLU A 116 11.86 -4.53 13.03
C GLU A 116 11.65 -3.68 11.79
N VAL A 117 10.74 -2.71 11.90
CA VAL A 117 10.48 -1.73 10.85
C VAL A 117 10.85 -0.34 11.38
N THR A 118 11.72 0.33 10.65
CA THR A 118 12.02 1.74 10.83
C THR A 118 11.42 2.53 9.67
N ILE A 119 10.63 3.54 9.98
CA ILE A 119 10.10 4.49 9.02
C ILE A 119 11.06 5.67 8.98
N GLU A 120 11.74 5.86 7.87
CA GLU A 120 12.53 7.06 7.59
C GLU A 120 11.66 8.01 6.77
N VAL A 121 11.47 9.24 7.23
CA VAL A 121 10.64 10.24 6.56
C VAL A 121 11.32 11.60 6.62
N GLU A 122 11.28 12.34 5.53
CA GLU A 122 11.88 13.68 5.49
C GLU A 122 10.94 14.73 6.07
N ALA A 123 11.51 15.63 6.84
CA ALA A 123 10.84 16.86 7.22
C ALA A 123 10.67 17.81 6.01
N LEU A 124 9.72 18.72 6.08
CA LEU A 124 9.64 19.84 5.14
C LEU A 124 10.78 20.84 5.40
N PRO A 125 11.23 21.58 4.36
CA PRO A 125 12.18 22.66 4.56
C PRO A 125 11.67 23.68 5.59
N GLY A 126 12.54 24.10 6.51
CA GLY A 126 12.22 25.04 7.57
C GLY A 126 11.73 24.42 8.88
N VAL A 127 11.53 23.12 8.93
CA VAL A 127 11.24 22.40 10.19
C VAL A 127 12.54 22.17 10.94
N GLY A 128 12.67 22.73 12.14
CA GLY A 128 13.86 22.57 12.97
C GLY A 128 14.00 21.18 13.56
N ALA A 129 15.24 20.73 13.74
CA ALA A 129 15.53 19.39 14.28
C ALA A 129 14.98 19.14 15.69
N GLU A 130 14.74 20.19 16.45
CA GLU A 130 14.12 20.15 17.79
C GLU A 130 12.69 19.58 17.75
N ALA A 131 11.98 19.71 16.61
CA ALA A 131 10.64 19.17 16.42
C ALA A 131 10.63 17.67 16.07
N TYR A 132 11.74 17.10 15.60
CA TYR A 132 11.81 15.73 15.09
C TYR A 132 11.36 14.66 16.09
N PRO A 133 11.73 14.72 17.38
CA PRO A 133 11.28 13.71 18.35
C PRO A 133 9.77 13.70 18.56
N ALA A 134 9.14 14.88 18.55
CA ALA A 134 7.69 15.01 18.71
C ALA A 134 6.96 14.47 17.47
N ILE A 135 7.44 14.79 16.28
CA ILE A 135 6.92 14.28 14.99
C ILE A 135 7.06 12.76 14.94
N ALA A 136 8.22 12.22 15.27
CA ALA A 136 8.48 10.78 15.28
C ALA A 136 7.53 10.03 16.21
N LYS A 137 7.28 10.55 17.41
CA LYS A 137 6.35 9.98 18.40
C LYS A 137 4.92 9.97 17.86
N ASP A 138 4.47 11.07 17.27
CA ASP A 138 3.14 11.22 16.70
C ASP A 138 2.91 10.25 15.54
N VAL A 139 3.85 10.16 14.59
CA VAL A 139 3.79 9.21 13.47
C VAL A 139 3.76 7.77 13.98
N SER A 140 4.65 7.40 14.91
CA SER A 140 4.69 6.05 15.48
C SER A 140 3.36 5.66 16.14
N HIS A 141 2.74 6.58 16.86
CA HIS A 141 1.43 6.37 17.48
C HIS A 141 0.34 6.08 16.44
N HIS A 142 0.28 6.88 15.38
CA HIS A 142 -0.73 6.71 14.33
C HIS A 142 -0.51 5.45 13.49
N VAL A 143 0.74 5.12 13.17
CA VAL A 143 1.06 3.86 12.49
C VAL A 143 0.63 2.67 13.34
N LYS A 144 0.92 2.67 14.65
CA LYS A 144 0.47 1.61 15.54
C LYS A 144 -1.06 1.49 15.58
N SER A 145 -1.76 2.61 15.61
CA SER A 145 -3.24 2.63 15.63
C SER A 145 -3.85 2.13 14.31
N MET A 146 -3.26 2.49 13.16
CA MET A 146 -3.84 2.19 11.84
C MET A 146 -3.38 0.85 11.28
N VAL A 147 -2.10 0.50 11.47
CA VAL A 147 -1.45 -0.68 10.86
C VAL A 147 -1.33 -1.84 11.85
N GLY A 148 -1.38 -1.55 13.15
CA GLY A 148 -1.31 -2.56 14.21
C GLY A 148 0.10 -2.99 14.61
N ILE A 149 1.15 -2.37 14.06
CA ILE A 149 2.54 -2.67 14.40
C ILE A 149 3.24 -1.50 15.09
N SER A 150 4.14 -1.81 16.03
CA SER A 150 5.03 -0.82 16.60
C SER A 150 6.26 -0.65 15.71
N THR A 151 6.54 0.60 15.32
CA THR A 151 7.65 0.97 14.44
C THR A 151 8.53 2.02 15.10
N GLN A 152 9.82 2.02 14.76
CA GLN A 152 10.67 3.17 14.97
C GLN A 152 10.42 4.19 13.85
N VAL A 153 10.49 5.48 14.20
CA VAL A 153 10.37 6.56 13.21
C VAL A 153 11.59 7.45 13.33
N ARG A 154 12.24 7.69 12.21
CA ARG A 154 13.36 8.62 12.07
C ARG A 154 12.95 9.76 11.15
N VAL A 155 12.86 10.95 11.70
CA VAL A 155 12.65 12.14 10.88
C VAL A 155 14.02 12.59 10.37
N MET A 156 14.13 12.72 9.06
CA MET A 156 15.35 13.03 8.34
C MET A 156 15.32 14.47 7.82
N GLU A 157 16.49 15.03 7.58
CA GLU A 157 16.60 16.33 6.91
C GLU A 157 16.07 16.27 5.46
N PRO A 158 15.54 17.37 4.90
CA PRO A 158 15.13 17.43 3.52
C PRO A 158 16.24 17.02 2.55
N GLY A 159 15.92 16.16 1.57
CA GLY A 159 16.87 15.70 0.55
C GLY A 159 17.75 14.51 0.95
N THR A 160 17.57 13.95 2.13
CA THR A 160 18.40 12.82 2.63
C THR A 160 18.01 11.48 2.02
N ILE A 161 16.71 11.27 1.74
CA ILE A 161 16.21 10.04 1.13
C ILE A 161 16.46 10.06 -0.38
N ALA A 162 17.11 9.03 -0.90
CA ALA A 162 17.44 8.93 -2.32
C ALA A 162 16.18 9.02 -3.20
N ARG A 163 16.24 9.83 -4.25
CA ARG A 163 15.16 9.97 -5.22
C ARG A 163 15.21 8.85 -6.25
N SER A 164 14.12 8.14 -6.39
CA SER A 164 14.00 7.10 -7.41
C SER A 164 13.78 7.71 -8.77
N GLN A 165 14.54 7.27 -9.78
CA GLN A 165 14.24 7.56 -11.19
C GLN A 165 13.15 6.58 -11.65
N GLY A 166 11.88 7.02 -11.69
CA GLY A 166 10.72 6.19 -12.02
C GLY A 166 9.84 5.87 -10.82
N LYS A 167 9.44 4.61 -10.65
CA LYS A 167 8.59 4.20 -9.49
C LYS A 167 9.36 4.35 -8.18
N ALA A 168 8.72 4.97 -7.20
CA ALA A 168 9.32 5.15 -5.88
C ALA A 168 9.58 3.79 -5.19
N VAL A 169 10.83 3.54 -4.83
CA VAL A 169 11.20 2.37 -4.02
C VAL A 169 10.93 2.73 -2.55
N ARG A 170 9.80 2.24 -2.03
CA ARG A 170 9.33 2.57 -0.67
C ARG A 170 9.85 1.61 0.40
N VAL A 171 10.40 0.47 0.01
CA VAL A 171 10.85 -0.57 0.93
C VAL A 171 12.32 -0.87 0.69
N ARG A 172 13.09 -0.88 1.75
CA ARG A 172 14.46 -1.38 1.81
C ARG A 172 14.50 -2.54 2.79
N ASP A 173 14.38 -3.74 2.26
CA ASP A 173 14.42 -4.97 3.03
C ASP A 173 15.87 -5.43 3.18
N LEU A 174 16.38 -5.36 4.41
CA LEU A 174 17.74 -5.75 4.78
C LEU A 174 17.77 -7.11 5.49
N ARG A 175 16.66 -7.82 5.52
CA ARG A 175 16.61 -9.16 6.09
C ARG A 175 17.48 -10.12 5.24
N PRO A 176 18.15 -11.10 5.85
CA PRO A 176 18.81 -12.15 5.10
C PRO A 176 17.81 -12.82 4.14
N LYS A 177 18.17 -12.94 2.87
CA LYS A 177 17.39 -13.73 1.91
C LYS A 177 17.73 -15.20 2.19
N GLU A 178 16.72 -16.00 2.48
CA GLU A 178 16.83 -17.46 2.54
C GLU A 178 17.09 -18.05 1.16
#